data_663ac6c3ff06a3360fece7d6b260bcfb
#
_entry.id   663ac6c3ff06a3360fece7d6b260bcfb
#
_cell.length_a   1.000
_cell.length_b   1.000
_cell.length_c   1.000
_cell.angle_alpha   90.00
_cell.angle_beta   90.00
_cell.angle_gamma   90.00
#
_symmetry.space_group_name_H-M   'P 1'
#
loop_
_entity.id
_entity.type
_entity.pdbx_description
1 polymer ?
#
loop_
_entity_poly.entity_id
_entity_poly.type
_entity_poly.pdbx_seq_one_letter_code
_entity_poly.pdbx_strand_id
1 'polypeptide(L)'
;MKNISEIIDYRDSYTINKVFETVKQKRESQKIKEAEEKARLEIMSTHEELIKDDEDIIHEAKDNDGKYFFKNILFFTNDRSSESNKTLKNLENAVKNKGVEIFPFVAEEVDYKATDDKIEWHDNVNKYKIDEQSNVDTIVITRLGVQDSEECMELIKELQDWGFFVINPIQSAKKASNKYSSSVLLERYEIPQPKFTLISKNDINKGEESLKKKLKDIYPDVGKDEEKDKEKEYVVKILDGHGGTGVTMQTGKTILSMLQMVFAVDEERELLVQKKEEADGGDIRVHVLTMRTHQKILAQMKRKKIGGDFRSNVSLGATAEKVELTPEQEEIALKVAKISGMPWCAVDIMPLVKGSNPEVGDNVVLEYNASPGTDGISEVIDDNFMKILLDEINDVNELVLAPKAIGYLENVKFTMDNDDEFEFEAKFDTGNGAKASTIGCDSVDYKGNLVIATIDGKKYQFKKAGESRAIVGQVTEPRTTVIIPCIQVGSRKLLDVEFALVDNRNKKQKVLINRDVMARMGYQINPAKKHILEDDLAYSFKQEAEKKAKEAEENKNKK
;
A
#
# COMPACT_ATOMS: atom_id res chain seq x y z
N MET A 1 -0.11 -5.61 -46.43
CA MET A 1 0.50 -5.01 -45.23
C MET A 1 -0.16 -3.64 -45.04
N LYS A 2 -1.21 -3.59 -44.22
CA LYS A 2 -1.83 -2.30 -43.81
C LYS A 2 -1.02 -1.74 -42.66
N ASN A 3 -0.70 -0.47 -42.76
CA ASN A 3 0.19 0.25 -41.85
C ASN A 3 -0.34 0.28 -40.40
N ILE A 4 0.52 -0.05 -39.47
CA ILE A 4 0.32 0.02 -38.02
C ILE A 4 0.05 1.47 -37.54
N SER A 5 0.28 2.49 -38.39
CA SER A 5 -0.01 3.88 -38.09
C SER A 5 -1.50 4.24 -38.04
N GLU A 6 -2.41 3.39 -38.53
CA GLU A 6 -3.86 3.64 -38.48
C GLU A 6 -4.54 3.14 -37.19
N ILE A 7 -3.79 2.50 -36.27
CA ILE A 7 -4.35 1.98 -35.02
C ILE A 7 -4.14 2.95 -33.82
N ILE A 8 -3.39 4.04 -34.02
CA ILE A 8 -2.99 4.94 -32.92
C ILE A 8 -3.81 6.24 -32.85
N ASP A 9 -4.81 6.40 -33.68
CA ASP A 9 -5.67 7.62 -33.69
C ASP A 9 -6.94 7.51 -32.82
N TYR A 10 -6.86 6.75 -31.71
CA TYR A 10 -7.90 6.68 -30.67
C TYR A 10 -7.70 7.73 -29.55
N ARG A 11 -7.10 8.87 -29.87
CA ARG A 11 -7.00 10.04 -28.97
C ARG A 11 -7.88 11.21 -29.42
N ASP A 12 -9.02 10.92 -29.99
CA ASP A 12 -10.00 11.97 -30.24
C ASP A 12 -10.77 12.22 -28.94
N SER A 13 -10.43 13.33 -28.26
CA SER A 13 -11.09 13.80 -27.03
C SER A 13 -12.61 13.91 -27.19
N TYR A 14 -13.09 14.11 -28.40
CA TYR A 14 -14.51 14.15 -28.74
C TYR A 14 -15.20 12.79 -28.58
N THR A 15 -14.54 11.70 -28.95
CA THR A 15 -15.09 10.35 -28.85
C THR A 15 -15.11 9.89 -27.37
N ILE A 16 -14.08 10.23 -26.60
CA ILE A 16 -14.01 9.94 -25.18
C ILE A 16 -15.09 10.73 -24.41
N ASN A 17 -15.25 12.02 -24.67
CA ASN A 17 -16.29 12.84 -24.04
C ASN A 17 -17.70 12.34 -24.41
N LYS A 18 -17.93 11.90 -25.65
CA LYS A 18 -19.21 11.35 -26.06
C LYS A 18 -19.53 10.00 -25.39
N VAL A 19 -18.53 9.17 -25.16
CA VAL A 19 -18.68 7.92 -24.39
C VAL A 19 -18.95 8.24 -22.92
N PHE A 20 -18.25 9.22 -22.32
CA PHE A 20 -18.50 9.67 -20.96
C PHE A 20 -19.90 10.29 -20.79
N GLU A 21 -20.33 11.14 -21.71
CA GLU A 21 -21.71 11.67 -21.69
C GLU A 21 -22.77 10.59 -21.86
N THR A 22 -22.53 9.61 -22.71
CA THR A 22 -23.45 8.47 -22.89
C THR A 22 -23.50 7.57 -21.65
N VAL A 23 -22.37 7.37 -20.98
CA VAL A 23 -22.29 6.63 -19.71
C VAL A 23 -22.94 7.44 -18.58
N LYS A 24 -22.73 8.76 -18.53
CA LYS A 24 -23.34 9.66 -17.57
C LYS A 24 -24.86 9.69 -17.70
N GLN A 25 -25.39 9.83 -18.92
CA GLN A 25 -26.83 9.79 -19.19
C GLN A 25 -27.46 8.42 -18.88
N LYS A 26 -26.75 7.32 -19.09
CA LYS A 26 -27.19 5.98 -18.68
C LYS A 26 -27.19 5.77 -17.15
N ARG A 27 -26.27 6.41 -16.43
CA ARG A 27 -26.22 6.39 -14.95
C ARG A 27 -27.33 7.22 -14.30
N GLU A 28 -27.83 8.25 -14.97
CA GLU A 28 -28.90 9.13 -14.46
C GLU A 28 -30.30 8.55 -14.58
N SER A 29 -30.52 7.40 -15.24
CA SER A 29 -31.81 6.76 -15.24
C SER A 29 -32.10 6.13 -13.86
N GLN A 30 -33.17 6.56 -13.22
CA GLN A 30 -33.59 6.16 -11.88
C GLN A 30 -33.67 4.63 -11.69
N LYS A 31 -34.00 3.89 -12.76
CA LYS A 31 -34.06 2.42 -12.76
C LYS A 31 -32.67 1.75 -12.64
N ILE A 32 -31.60 2.40 -13.08
CA ILE A 32 -30.25 1.85 -12.94
C ILE A 32 -29.74 2.12 -11.52
N LYS A 33 -30.05 3.29 -10.93
CA LYS A 33 -29.74 3.58 -9.53
C LYS A 33 -30.42 2.58 -8.58
N GLU A 34 -31.69 2.29 -8.81
CA GLU A 34 -32.43 1.31 -8.00
C GLU A 34 -31.90 -0.12 -8.17
N ALA A 35 -31.45 -0.50 -9.37
CA ALA A 35 -30.84 -1.80 -9.62
C ALA A 35 -29.39 -1.91 -9.04
N GLU A 36 -28.62 -0.82 -9.11
CA GLU A 36 -27.28 -0.73 -8.51
C GLU A 36 -27.36 -0.74 -6.98
N GLU A 37 -28.34 -0.04 -6.40
CA GLU A 37 -28.56 -0.03 -4.96
C GLU A 37 -29.06 -1.39 -4.44
N LYS A 38 -29.93 -2.07 -5.20
CA LYS A 38 -30.37 -3.42 -4.89
C LYS A 38 -29.24 -4.45 -5.00
N ALA A 39 -28.41 -4.35 -6.06
CA ALA A 39 -27.23 -5.20 -6.22
C ALA A 39 -26.17 -4.92 -5.14
N ARG A 40 -26.03 -3.66 -4.73
CA ARG A 40 -25.14 -3.26 -3.63
C ARG A 40 -25.61 -3.81 -2.29
N LEU A 41 -26.91 -3.76 -2.01
CA LEU A 41 -27.51 -4.34 -0.80
C LEU A 41 -27.41 -5.88 -0.80
N GLU A 42 -27.57 -6.52 -1.95
CA GLU A 42 -27.42 -7.96 -2.11
C GLU A 42 -25.95 -8.40 -1.95
N ILE A 43 -25.00 -7.62 -2.46
CA ILE A 43 -23.55 -7.81 -2.26
C ILE A 43 -23.18 -7.54 -0.79
N MET A 44 -23.74 -6.52 -0.16
CA MET A 44 -23.49 -6.22 1.25
C MET A 44 -24.09 -7.30 2.18
N SER A 45 -25.29 -7.80 1.91
CA SER A 45 -25.90 -8.89 2.69
C SER A 45 -25.11 -10.21 2.54
N THR A 46 -24.62 -10.51 1.33
CA THR A 46 -23.74 -11.67 1.10
C THR A 46 -22.37 -11.47 1.75
N HIS A 47 -21.89 -10.22 1.82
CA HIS A 47 -20.65 -9.89 2.53
C HIS A 47 -20.82 -9.92 4.05
N GLU A 48 -21.97 -9.50 4.58
CA GLU A 48 -22.28 -9.61 6.01
C GLU A 48 -22.51 -11.07 6.46
N GLU A 49 -23.08 -11.93 5.62
CA GLU A 49 -23.15 -13.37 5.88
C GLU A 49 -21.76 -14.02 5.85
N LEU A 50 -20.89 -13.62 4.92
CA LEU A 50 -19.50 -14.09 4.85
C LEU A 50 -18.66 -13.58 6.03
N ILE A 51 -18.91 -12.35 6.52
CA ILE A 51 -18.22 -11.78 7.69
C ILE A 51 -18.70 -12.43 8.99
N LYS A 52 -19.98 -12.79 9.10
CA LYS A 52 -20.50 -13.51 10.29
C LYS A 52 -19.93 -14.92 10.43
N ASP A 53 -19.64 -15.59 9.32
CA ASP A 53 -18.91 -16.87 9.35
C ASP A 53 -17.40 -16.70 9.69
N ASP A 54 -16.84 -15.49 9.50
CA ASP A 54 -15.45 -15.17 9.85
C ASP A 54 -15.29 -14.66 11.31
N GLU A 55 -16.32 -14.13 11.95
CA GLU A 55 -16.27 -13.68 13.35
C GLU A 55 -16.17 -14.82 14.37
N ASP A 56 -16.50 -16.06 14.00
CA ASP A 56 -16.31 -17.25 14.85
C ASP A 56 -14.90 -17.85 14.79
N ILE A 57 -13.99 -17.26 14.00
CA ILE A 57 -12.56 -17.56 14.06
C ILE A 57 -11.87 -16.45 14.86
N ILE A 58 -12.18 -16.41 16.14
CA ILE A 58 -11.23 -15.87 17.10
C ILE A 58 -9.98 -16.73 16.95
N HIS A 59 -8.97 -16.19 16.25
CA HIS A 59 -7.62 -16.63 16.48
C HIS A 59 -7.46 -16.58 17.99
N GLU A 60 -7.29 -17.73 18.63
CA GLU A 60 -6.78 -17.77 20.00
C GLU A 60 -5.56 -16.86 19.96
N ALA A 61 -5.70 -15.65 20.51
CA ALA A 61 -4.61 -14.74 20.68
C ALA A 61 -3.57 -15.56 21.46
N LYS A 62 -2.49 -15.95 20.81
CA LYS A 62 -1.34 -16.53 21.50
C LYS A 62 -1.04 -15.51 22.58
N ASP A 63 -1.09 -15.93 23.82
CA ASP A 63 -0.81 -15.10 25.00
C ASP A 63 0.67 -14.70 24.91
N ASN A 64 0.94 -13.63 24.16
CA ASN A 64 2.28 -13.19 23.78
C ASN A 64 2.97 -12.40 24.91
N ASP A 65 2.55 -12.58 26.19
CA ASP A 65 3.14 -11.85 27.34
C ASP A 65 3.26 -10.32 27.08
N GLY A 66 2.34 -9.74 26.32
CA GLY A 66 2.38 -8.32 25.93
C GLY A 66 3.45 -7.97 24.88
N LYS A 67 4.09 -8.94 24.24
CA LYS A 67 5.06 -8.77 23.16
C LYS A 67 4.36 -8.66 21.81
N TYR A 68 4.98 -7.96 20.86
CA TYR A 68 4.53 -7.93 19.48
C TYR A 68 4.90 -9.23 18.76
N PHE A 69 4.14 -9.58 17.68
CA PHE A 69 4.45 -10.75 16.86
C PHE A 69 5.70 -10.52 15.99
N PHE A 70 6.03 -9.25 15.65
CA PHE A 70 7.25 -8.87 14.95
C PHE A 70 8.37 -8.56 15.95
N LYS A 71 9.60 -8.81 15.57
CA LYS A 71 10.79 -8.68 16.44
C LYS A 71 11.70 -7.53 16.04
N ASN A 72 11.63 -7.09 14.78
CA ASN A 72 12.55 -6.10 14.25
C ASN A 72 11.79 -4.99 13.52
N ILE A 73 12.32 -3.77 13.62
CA ILE A 73 11.90 -2.63 12.81
C ILE A 73 13.14 -2.06 12.13
N LEU A 74 13.19 -2.10 10.78
CA LEU A 74 14.15 -1.33 10.00
C LEU A 74 13.56 0.05 9.77
N PHE A 75 14.18 1.07 10.34
CA PHE A 75 13.68 2.44 10.30
C PHE A 75 14.59 3.31 9.43
N PHE A 76 14.15 3.63 8.21
CA PHE A 76 14.91 4.48 7.28
C PHE A 76 14.56 5.95 7.48
N THR A 77 15.58 6.77 7.72
CA THR A 77 15.43 8.19 8.09
C THR A 77 16.64 9.01 7.62
N ASN A 78 16.53 10.33 7.65
CA ASN A 78 17.66 11.25 7.40
C ASN A 78 18.41 11.60 8.68
N ASP A 79 17.84 11.31 9.84
CA ASP A 79 18.45 11.60 11.14
C ASP A 79 18.15 10.49 12.14
N ARG A 80 19.21 9.84 12.64
CA ARG A 80 19.12 8.76 13.64
C ARG A 80 19.16 9.24 15.09
N SER A 81 19.32 10.55 15.33
CA SER A 81 19.31 11.09 16.70
C SER A 81 17.90 11.15 17.24
N SER A 82 17.59 10.39 18.27
CA SER A 82 16.28 10.46 18.95
C SER A 82 16.05 11.79 19.70
N GLU A 83 17.06 12.63 19.84
CA GLU A 83 16.92 13.99 20.39
C GLU A 83 16.28 14.94 19.38
N SER A 84 16.66 14.88 18.11
CA SER A 84 16.14 15.69 17.01
C SER A 84 15.00 15.00 16.26
N ASN A 85 15.05 13.67 16.10
CA ASN A 85 14.03 12.88 15.44
C ASN A 85 12.94 12.38 16.42
N LYS A 86 11.94 13.20 16.64
CA LYS A 86 10.83 12.88 17.55
C LYS A 86 10.06 11.61 17.14
N THR A 87 9.96 11.32 15.84
CA THR A 87 9.30 10.08 15.37
C THR A 87 10.08 8.85 15.81
N LEU A 88 11.42 8.86 15.70
CA LEU A 88 12.26 7.77 16.20
C LEU A 88 12.12 7.61 17.72
N LYS A 89 12.17 8.72 18.46
CA LYS A 89 11.95 8.71 19.91
C LYS A 89 10.59 8.13 20.30
N ASN A 90 9.54 8.49 19.59
CA ASN A 90 8.19 7.96 19.80
C ASN A 90 8.14 6.46 19.47
N LEU A 91 8.83 6.03 18.42
CA LEU A 91 8.95 4.62 18.04
C LEU A 91 9.68 3.81 19.11
N GLU A 92 10.84 4.28 19.60
CA GLU A 92 11.60 3.65 20.69
C GLU A 92 10.75 3.48 21.96
N ASN A 93 9.99 4.51 22.33
CA ASN A 93 9.06 4.46 23.45
C ASN A 93 7.91 3.46 23.23
N ALA A 94 7.39 3.36 21.99
CA ALA A 94 6.29 2.45 21.65
C ALA A 94 6.68 0.97 21.81
N VAL A 95 7.92 0.62 21.43
CA VAL A 95 8.38 -0.79 21.49
C VAL A 95 9.05 -1.18 22.81
N LYS A 96 9.14 -0.25 23.75
CA LYS A 96 9.76 -0.51 25.05
C LYS A 96 9.08 -1.68 25.76
N ASN A 97 9.84 -2.70 26.12
CA ASN A 97 9.38 -3.95 26.73
C ASN A 97 8.47 -4.82 25.82
N LYS A 98 8.44 -4.57 24.50
CA LYS A 98 7.65 -5.36 23.55
C LYS A 98 8.46 -6.47 22.86
N GLY A 99 9.75 -6.57 23.14
CA GLY A 99 10.64 -7.57 22.53
C GLY A 99 11.02 -7.24 21.08
N VAL A 100 11.00 -5.96 20.73
CA VAL A 100 11.30 -5.46 19.37
C VAL A 100 12.61 -4.68 19.40
N GLU A 101 13.47 -4.94 18.43
CA GLU A 101 14.70 -4.19 18.17
C GLU A 101 14.49 -3.22 16.99
N ILE A 102 15.04 -2.01 17.11
CA ILE A 102 14.98 -0.99 16.06
C ILE A 102 16.36 -0.79 15.45
N PHE A 103 16.42 -0.79 14.12
CA PHE A 103 17.62 -0.50 13.33
C PHE A 103 17.40 0.81 12.56
N PRO A 104 17.81 1.97 13.12
CA PRO A 104 17.64 3.27 12.44
C PRO A 104 18.77 3.50 11.43
N PHE A 105 18.49 3.27 10.15
CA PHE A 105 19.40 3.51 9.03
C PHE A 105 19.25 4.94 8.51
N VAL A 106 20.39 5.61 8.29
CA VAL A 106 20.43 6.92 7.63
C VAL A 106 20.49 6.72 6.13
N ALA A 107 19.55 7.33 5.39
CA ALA A 107 19.36 7.10 3.96
C ALA A 107 20.59 7.36 3.09
N GLU A 108 21.39 8.38 3.44
CA GLU A 108 22.62 8.72 2.69
C GLU A 108 23.82 7.82 3.03
N GLU A 109 23.72 7.02 4.09
CA GLU A 109 24.81 6.18 4.59
C GLU A 109 24.57 4.69 4.37
N VAL A 110 23.31 4.31 4.08
CA VAL A 110 22.93 2.89 3.99
C VAL A 110 23.48 2.27 2.72
N ASP A 111 24.04 1.08 2.88
CA ASP A 111 24.53 0.21 1.81
C ASP A 111 24.17 -1.24 2.13
N TYR A 112 24.31 -2.12 1.15
CA TYR A 112 24.15 -3.54 1.38
C TYR A 112 25.36 -4.32 0.91
N LYS A 113 25.63 -5.42 1.58
CA LYS A 113 26.72 -6.33 1.24
C LYS A 113 26.16 -7.72 1.05
N ALA A 114 26.24 -8.21 -0.18
CA ALA A 114 25.99 -9.61 -0.47
C ALA A 114 27.27 -10.43 -0.25
N THR A 115 27.16 -11.48 0.57
CA THR A 115 28.20 -12.51 0.71
C THR A 115 27.62 -13.84 0.23
N ASP A 116 28.45 -14.87 0.08
CA ASP A 116 28.04 -16.19 -0.41
C ASP A 116 26.83 -16.80 0.36
N ASP A 117 26.61 -16.38 1.61
CA ASP A 117 25.58 -16.95 2.47
C ASP A 117 24.54 -15.95 2.99
N LYS A 118 24.75 -14.63 2.87
CA LYS A 118 23.91 -13.63 3.56
C LYS A 118 23.92 -12.29 2.85
N ILE A 119 22.80 -11.58 2.99
CA ILE A 119 22.72 -10.17 2.67
C ILE A 119 22.70 -9.39 3.98
N GLU A 120 23.62 -8.46 4.13
CA GLU A 120 23.73 -7.57 5.28
C GLU A 120 23.45 -6.14 4.84
N TRP A 121 22.46 -5.52 5.45
CA TRP A 121 22.18 -4.10 5.36
C TRP A 121 22.98 -3.37 6.42
N HIS A 122 23.72 -2.36 6.07
CA HIS A 122 24.54 -1.64 7.03
C HIS A 122 24.65 -0.16 6.70
N ASP A 123 24.89 0.63 7.72
CA ASP A 123 25.40 1.97 7.65
C ASP A 123 26.61 2.09 8.60
N ASN A 124 27.04 3.31 8.90
CA ASN A 124 28.18 3.52 9.80
C ASN A 124 27.96 3.05 11.25
N VAL A 125 26.73 2.76 11.65
CA VAL A 125 26.36 2.39 13.02
C VAL A 125 25.63 1.05 13.11
N ASN A 126 24.69 0.81 12.20
CA ASN A 126 23.77 -0.33 12.27
C ASN A 126 24.14 -1.40 11.24
N LYS A 127 23.82 -2.64 11.60
CA LYS A 127 23.90 -3.80 10.72
C LYS A 127 22.71 -4.69 10.93
N TYR A 128 22.08 -5.07 9.84
CA TYR A 128 20.97 -6.02 9.86
C TYR A 128 21.21 -7.11 8.83
N LYS A 129 21.16 -8.35 9.29
CA LYS A 129 21.33 -9.53 8.42
C LYS A 129 19.97 -10.08 8.04
N ILE A 130 19.73 -10.23 6.76
CA ILE A 130 18.57 -10.95 6.27
C ILE A 130 18.83 -12.45 6.46
N ASP A 131 18.02 -13.07 7.29
CA ASP A 131 17.99 -14.50 7.54
C ASP A 131 16.67 -15.12 7.02
N GLU A 132 16.49 -16.40 7.29
CA GLU A 132 15.32 -17.14 6.83
C GLU A 132 13.98 -16.68 7.41
N GLN A 133 13.99 -15.99 8.55
CA GLN A 133 12.77 -15.51 9.25
C GLN A 133 12.52 -14.02 9.06
N SER A 134 13.46 -13.27 8.51
CA SER A 134 13.44 -11.80 8.49
C SER A 134 12.16 -11.20 7.90
N ASN A 135 11.60 -11.79 6.85
CA ASN A 135 10.41 -11.23 6.20
C ASN A 135 9.08 -11.57 6.90
N VAL A 136 9.07 -12.40 7.94
CA VAL A 136 7.86 -12.75 8.71
C VAL A 136 7.82 -12.09 10.09
N ASP A 137 8.95 -11.58 10.58
CA ASP A 137 9.04 -10.95 11.90
C ASP A 137 9.66 -9.54 11.87
N THR A 138 9.78 -8.95 10.70
CA THR A 138 10.38 -7.63 10.53
C THR A 138 9.47 -6.67 9.77
N ILE A 139 9.32 -5.45 10.29
CA ILE A 139 8.62 -4.34 9.66
C ILE A 139 9.65 -3.32 9.18
N VAL A 140 9.45 -2.79 7.98
CA VAL A 140 10.24 -1.69 7.43
C VAL A 140 9.42 -0.40 7.49
N ILE A 141 9.92 0.62 8.16
CA ILE A 141 9.25 1.93 8.25
C ILE A 141 10.14 2.96 7.56
N THR A 142 9.58 3.66 6.56
CA THR A 142 10.30 4.69 5.81
C THR A 142 9.82 6.08 6.21
N ARG A 143 10.77 6.94 6.58
CA ARG A 143 10.54 8.35 6.92
C ARG A 143 11.33 9.26 5.98
N LEU A 144 11.35 8.91 4.70
CA LEU A 144 12.10 9.58 3.65
C LEU A 144 11.18 10.49 2.83
N GLY A 145 11.72 11.61 2.38
CA GLY A 145 11.13 12.45 1.33
C GLY A 145 11.53 11.97 -0.06
N VAL A 146 10.89 12.52 -1.09
CA VAL A 146 11.20 12.16 -2.50
C VAL A 146 12.58 12.63 -2.95
N GLN A 147 13.14 13.64 -2.28
CA GLN A 147 14.44 14.21 -2.60
C GLN A 147 15.59 13.50 -1.86
N ASP A 148 15.26 12.53 -1.03
CA ASP A 148 16.24 11.74 -0.32
C ASP A 148 16.83 10.68 -1.26
N SER A 149 17.98 10.11 -0.88
CA SER A 149 18.80 9.20 -1.70
C SER A 149 17.99 8.24 -2.59
N GLU A 150 18.13 8.38 -3.91
CA GLU A 150 17.54 7.46 -4.88
C GLU A 150 18.05 6.04 -4.67
N GLU A 151 19.32 5.91 -4.30
CA GLU A 151 20.00 4.67 -3.98
C GLU A 151 19.32 3.97 -2.80
N CYS A 152 19.05 4.70 -1.72
CA CYS A 152 18.34 4.15 -0.56
C CYS A 152 16.92 3.68 -0.94
N MET A 153 16.21 4.41 -1.80
CA MET A 153 14.89 3.99 -2.26
C MET A 153 14.92 2.70 -3.09
N GLU A 154 15.94 2.51 -3.95
CA GLU A 154 16.10 1.24 -4.67
C GLU A 154 16.43 0.09 -3.71
N LEU A 155 17.28 0.34 -2.69
CA LEU A 155 17.55 -0.65 -1.67
C LEU A 155 16.29 -1.05 -0.88
N ILE A 156 15.44 -0.09 -0.50
CA ILE A 156 14.15 -0.39 0.17
C ILE A 156 13.22 -1.18 -0.77
N LYS A 157 13.25 -0.90 -2.06
CA LYS A 157 12.49 -1.66 -3.05
C LYS A 157 12.94 -3.12 -3.11
N GLU A 158 14.25 -3.40 -2.98
CA GLU A 158 14.75 -4.76 -2.85
C GLU A 158 14.14 -5.46 -1.62
N LEU A 159 14.04 -4.79 -0.46
CA LEU A 159 13.35 -5.37 0.70
C LEU A 159 11.88 -5.70 0.40
N GLN A 160 11.17 -4.85 -0.35
CA GLN A 160 9.81 -5.15 -0.79
C GLN A 160 9.74 -6.40 -1.67
N ASP A 161 10.69 -6.53 -2.60
CA ASP A 161 10.76 -7.68 -3.51
C ASP A 161 11.11 -8.97 -2.75
N TRP A 162 11.90 -8.87 -1.69
CA TRP A 162 12.16 -9.96 -0.74
C TRP A 162 10.95 -10.33 0.13
N GLY A 163 9.91 -9.52 0.13
CA GLY A 163 8.67 -9.79 0.85
C GLY A 163 8.61 -9.20 2.25
N PHE A 164 9.39 -8.16 2.54
CA PHE A 164 9.23 -7.40 3.76
C PHE A 164 7.97 -6.53 3.74
N PHE A 165 7.33 -6.38 4.87
CA PHE A 165 6.25 -5.42 5.04
C PHE A 165 6.82 -4.01 5.16
N VAL A 166 6.63 -3.20 4.13
CA VAL A 166 7.15 -1.82 4.07
C VAL A 166 6.06 -0.79 4.27
N ILE A 167 6.22 0.10 5.21
CA ILE A 167 5.37 1.25 5.51
C ILE A 167 6.14 2.54 5.19
N ASN A 168 5.97 3.14 4.01
CA ASN A 168 5.06 2.78 2.92
C ASN A 168 5.84 2.28 1.70
N PRO A 169 5.20 1.49 0.80
CA PRO A 169 5.83 1.04 -0.44
C PRO A 169 6.32 2.20 -1.29
N ILE A 170 7.53 2.10 -1.84
CA ILE A 170 8.22 3.19 -2.52
C ILE A 170 7.41 3.74 -3.70
N GLN A 171 6.76 2.89 -4.49
CA GLN A 171 5.95 3.32 -5.63
C GLN A 171 4.75 4.18 -5.20
N SER A 172 4.11 3.81 -4.09
CA SER A 172 2.98 4.56 -3.51
C SER A 172 3.45 5.86 -2.88
N ALA A 173 4.59 5.83 -2.17
CA ALA A 173 5.20 7.01 -1.58
C ALA A 173 5.63 8.03 -2.64
N LYS A 174 6.33 7.61 -3.71
CA LYS A 174 6.70 8.47 -4.85
C LYS A 174 5.46 9.11 -5.51
N LYS A 175 4.37 8.35 -5.69
CA LYS A 175 3.12 8.89 -6.25
C LYS A 175 2.48 9.93 -5.33
N ALA A 176 2.44 9.68 -4.02
CA ALA A 176 1.89 10.60 -3.04
C ALA A 176 2.69 11.91 -2.96
N SER A 177 4.00 11.83 -3.10
CA SER A 177 4.90 12.98 -3.04
C SER A 177 4.84 13.89 -4.27
N ASN A 178 4.42 13.39 -5.42
CA ASN A 178 4.19 14.20 -6.61
C ASN A 178 2.74 14.71 -6.64
N LYS A 179 2.55 16.01 -6.40
CA LYS A 179 1.22 16.63 -6.28
C LYS A 179 0.34 16.49 -7.51
N TYR A 180 0.92 16.46 -8.71
CA TYR A 180 0.14 16.23 -9.92
C TYR A 180 -0.30 14.77 -10.04
N SER A 181 0.61 13.82 -9.81
CA SER A 181 0.29 12.40 -9.83
C SER A 181 -0.78 12.03 -8.78
N SER A 182 -0.70 12.64 -7.59
CA SER A 182 -1.70 12.46 -6.54
C SER A 182 -3.05 13.04 -6.93
N SER A 183 -3.08 14.26 -7.52
CA SER A 183 -4.34 14.87 -7.99
C SER A 183 -4.99 14.08 -9.13
N VAL A 184 -4.20 13.54 -10.07
CA VAL A 184 -4.71 12.66 -11.15
C VAL A 184 -5.30 11.37 -10.57
N LEU A 185 -4.68 10.80 -9.52
CA LEU A 185 -5.24 9.62 -8.84
C LEU A 185 -6.59 9.95 -8.19
N LEU A 186 -6.67 11.06 -7.44
CA LEU A 186 -7.91 11.50 -6.79
C LEU A 186 -9.02 11.74 -7.83
N GLU A 187 -8.73 12.42 -8.95
CA GLU A 187 -9.69 12.66 -10.03
C GLU A 187 -10.20 11.36 -10.65
N ARG A 188 -9.30 10.40 -10.91
CA ARG A 188 -9.65 9.10 -11.48
C ARG A 188 -10.67 8.33 -10.62
N TYR A 189 -10.62 8.50 -9.30
CA TYR A 189 -11.51 7.85 -8.36
C TYR A 189 -12.65 8.76 -7.87
N GLU A 190 -12.87 9.89 -8.55
CA GLU A 190 -13.94 10.84 -8.26
C GLU A 190 -13.92 11.33 -6.79
N ILE A 191 -12.70 11.54 -6.25
CA ILE A 191 -12.52 12.13 -4.92
C ILE A 191 -12.66 13.65 -5.05
N PRO A 192 -13.48 14.30 -4.22
CA PRO A 192 -13.59 15.76 -4.20
C PRO A 192 -12.24 16.42 -3.96
N GLN A 193 -11.80 17.28 -4.86
CA GLN A 193 -10.57 18.05 -4.76
C GLN A 193 -10.70 19.39 -5.50
N PRO A 194 -9.82 20.39 -5.22
CA PRO A 194 -9.78 21.60 -6.01
C PRO A 194 -9.50 21.30 -7.49
N LYS A 195 -10.22 21.94 -8.42
CA LYS A 195 -9.90 21.83 -9.84
C LYS A 195 -8.46 22.26 -10.11
N PHE A 196 -7.78 21.55 -10.99
CA PHE A 196 -6.34 21.74 -11.21
C PHE A 196 -5.96 21.63 -12.68
N THR A 197 -4.79 22.17 -13.00
CA THR A 197 -4.09 21.97 -14.29
C THR A 197 -2.57 21.99 -14.07
N LEU A 198 -1.85 21.31 -14.97
CA LEU A 198 -0.38 21.33 -14.99
C LEU A 198 0.08 22.39 -16.00
N ILE A 199 1.01 23.25 -15.59
CA ILE A 199 1.60 24.29 -16.42
C ILE A 199 3.11 24.09 -16.50
N SER A 200 3.61 24.11 -17.74
CA SER A 200 5.03 24.03 -18.11
C SER A 200 5.49 25.34 -18.76
N LYS A 201 6.81 25.51 -18.94
CA LYS A 201 7.39 26.59 -19.71
C LYS A 201 6.84 26.66 -21.15
N ASN A 202 6.56 25.50 -21.77
CA ASN A 202 6.03 25.44 -23.12
C ASN A 202 4.63 26.08 -23.23
N ASP A 203 3.80 25.97 -22.17
CA ASP A 203 2.49 26.61 -22.15
C ASP A 203 2.60 28.14 -22.11
N ILE A 204 3.63 28.67 -21.45
CA ILE A 204 3.90 30.12 -21.41
C ILE A 204 4.50 30.61 -22.72
N ASN A 205 5.43 29.86 -23.30
CA ASN A 205 6.07 30.23 -24.58
C ASN A 205 5.10 30.27 -25.77
N LYS A 206 4.01 29.52 -25.72
CA LYS A 206 2.91 29.56 -26.69
C LYS A 206 2.02 30.81 -26.60
N GLY A 207 2.28 31.65 -25.59
CA GLY A 207 1.61 32.93 -25.40
C GLY A 207 0.41 32.85 -24.45
N GLU A 208 -0.14 34.02 -24.18
CA GLU A 208 -1.21 34.23 -23.19
C GLU A 208 -2.48 33.41 -23.48
N GLU A 209 -2.83 33.20 -24.76
CA GLU A 209 -3.99 32.37 -25.12
C GLU A 209 -3.83 30.90 -24.75
N SER A 210 -2.59 30.37 -24.80
CA SER A 210 -2.29 29.01 -24.34
C SER A 210 -2.50 28.89 -22.85
N LEU A 211 -2.00 29.85 -22.08
CA LEU A 211 -2.22 29.90 -20.64
C LEU A 211 -3.71 30.03 -20.30
N LYS A 212 -4.45 30.95 -20.94
CA LYS A 212 -5.90 31.08 -20.75
C LYS A 212 -6.63 29.77 -21.01
N LYS A 213 -6.22 29.02 -22.03
CA LYS A 213 -6.81 27.71 -22.35
C LYS A 213 -6.59 26.73 -21.19
N LYS A 214 -5.40 26.68 -20.61
CA LYS A 214 -5.11 25.84 -19.43
C LYS A 214 -5.91 26.26 -18.18
N LEU A 215 -6.00 27.57 -17.94
CA LEU A 215 -6.75 28.10 -16.80
C LEU A 215 -8.27 27.87 -16.91
N LYS A 216 -8.80 27.58 -18.11
CA LYS A 216 -10.21 27.18 -18.30
C LYS A 216 -10.52 25.81 -17.69
N ASP A 217 -9.53 24.95 -17.50
CA ASP A 217 -9.71 23.69 -16.79
C ASP A 217 -10.07 23.94 -15.31
N ILE A 218 -9.64 25.09 -14.77
CA ILE A 218 -9.88 25.53 -13.38
C ILE A 218 -11.14 26.40 -13.29
N TYR A 219 -11.21 27.44 -14.13
CA TYR A 219 -12.36 28.35 -14.24
C TYR A 219 -12.85 28.40 -15.70
N PRO A 220 -13.95 27.71 -16.05
CA PRO A 220 -14.44 27.62 -17.44
C PRO A 220 -14.81 28.94 -18.09
N ASP A 221 -14.96 29.99 -17.28
CA ASP A 221 -15.32 31.34 -17.73
C ASP A 221 -14.11 32.28 -17.98
N VAL A 222 -12.88 31.80 -17.77
CA VAL A 222 -11.66 32.57 -18.13
C VAL A 222 -11.70 33.02 -19.59
N GLY A 223 -11.39 34.28 -19.81
CA GLY A 223 -11.41 34.91 -21.12
C GLY A 223 -12.77 35.47 -21.55
N LYS A 224 -13.80 35.41 -20.70
CA LYS A 224 -15.11 36.05 -20.97
C LYS A 224 -15.23 37.48 -20.45
N ASP A 225 -14.52 37.76 -19.34
CA ASP A 225 -14.55 39.06 -18.66
C ASP A 225 -13.18 39.32 -18.03
N GLU A 226 -12.41 40.23 -18.63
CA GLU A 226 -11.02 40.49 -18.21
C GLU A 226 -10.92 41.02 -16.78
N GLU A 227 -11.89 41.81 -16.31
CA GLU A 227 -11.84 42.36 -14.93
C GLU A 227 -12.11 41.25 -13.92
N LYS A 228 -13.07 40.37 -14.17
CA LYS A 228 -13.32 39.19 -13.32
C LYS A 228 -12.18 38.20 -13.37
N ASP A 229 -11.52 38.03 -14.52
CA ASP A 229 -10.36 37.13 -14.62
C ASP A 229 -9.20 37.59 -13.74
N LYS A 230 -9.01 38.93 -13.60
CA LYS A 230 -7.97 39.50 -12.72
C LYS A 230 -8.19 39.19 -11.22
N GLU A 231 -9.44 39.00 -10.80
CA GLU A 231 -9.83 38.72 -9.43
C GLU A 231 -9.81 37.23 -9.07
N LYS A 232 -9.79 36.34 -10.06
CA LYS A 232 -9.74 34.89 -9.82
C LYS A 232 -8.50 34.50 -9.03
N GLU A 233 -8.66 33.67 -8.02
CA GLU A 233 -7.58 33.24 -7.13
C GLU A 233 -7.13 31.81 -7.45
N TYR A 234 -5.82 31.64 -7.49
CA TYR A 234 -5.15 30.37 -7.81
C TYR A 234 -4.15 30.00 -6.70
N VAL A 235 -4.05 28.71 -6.39
CA VAL A 235 -2.96 28.16 -5.58
C VAL A 235 -1.97 27.49 -6.52
N VAL A 236 -0.74 27.97 -6.53
CA VAL A 236 0.34 27.42 -7.37
C VAL A 236 1.30 26.64 -6.47
N LYS A 237 1.61 25.41 -6.88
CA LYS A 237 2.45 24.49 -6.11
C LYS A 237 3.56 23.91 -6.99
N ILE A 238 4.76 23.79 -6.44
CA ILE A 238 5.78 22.89 -7.01
C ILE A 238 5.33 21.44 -6.76
N LEU A 239 5.72 20.53 -7.67
CA LEU A 239 5.21 19.15 -7.63
C LEU A 239 5.72 18.36 -6.43
N ASP A 240 6.97 18.61 -6.04
CA ASP A 240 7.75 17.87 -5.03
C ASP A 240 7.95 18.62 -3.70
N GLY A 241 7.23 19.72 -3.47
CA GLY A 241 7.34 20.52 -2.25
C GLY A 241 6.70 19.88 -1.02
N HIS A 242 7.32 20.08 0.15
CA HIS A 242 6.88 19.55 1.43
C HIS A 242 6.63 20.66 2.46
N GLY A 243 5.77 20.39 3.45
CA GLY A 243 5.54 21.29 4.59
C GLY A 243 5.03 22.68 4.22
N GLY A 244 4.39 22.85 3.07
CA GLY A 244 3.94 24.14 2.54
C GLY A 244 5.01 24.93 1.79
N THR A 245 6.24 24.41 1.66
CA THR A 245 7.27 25.01 0.81
C THR A 245 6.88 24.89 -0.66
N GLY A 246 7.12 25.97 -1.43
CA GLY A 246 6.77 26.01 -2.85
C GLY A 246 5.27 26.10 -3.13
N VAL A 247 4.48 26.55 -2.17
CA VAL A 247 3.04 26.81 -2.32
C VAL A 247 2.79 28.31 -2.19
N THR A 248 2.18 28.92 -3.21
CA THR A 248 1.87 30.35 -3.23
C THR A 248 0.47 30.60 -3.76
N MET A 249 -0.15 31.66 -3.30
CA MET A 249 -1.43 32.13 -3.81
C MET A 249 -1.21 33.25 -4.84
N GLN A 250 -1.88 33.19 -5.95
CA GLN A 250 -1.82 34.15 -7.03
C GLN A 250 -3.22 34.57 -7.46
N THR A 251 -3.34 35.78 -7.98
CA THR A 251 -4.55 36.23 -8.65
C THR A 251 -4.37 36.14 -10.17
N GLY A 252 -5.44 36.20 -10.94
CA GLY A 252 -5.36 36.27 -12.39
C GLY A 252 -4.51 37.44 -12.91
N LYS A 253 -4.37 38.50 -12.10
CA LYS A 253 -3.52 39.66 -12.37
C LYS A 253 -2.02 39.34 -12.22
N THR A 254 -1.64 38.45 -11.32
CA THR A 254 -0.23 38.21 -10.95
C THR A 254 0.31 36.86 -11.42
N ILE A 255 -0.55 35.91 -11.75
CA ILE A 255 -0.17 34.53 -12.06
C ILE A 255 0.82 34.43 -13.25
N LEU A 256 0.56 35.16 -14.34
CA LEU A 256 1.44 35.11 -15.51
C LEU A 256 2.87 35.57 -15.20
N SER A 257 3.01 36.70 -14.49
CA SER A 257 4.33 37.24 -14.12
C SER A 257 5.07 36.29 -13.18
N MET A 258 4.36 35.66 -12.27
CA MET A 258 4.95 34.67 -11.34
C MET A 258 5.44 33.43 -12.11
N LEU A 259 4.61 32.88 -13.02
CA LEU A 259 5.01 31.73 -13.85
C LEU A 259 6.22 32.05 -14.72
N GLN A 260 6.25 33.23 -15.37
CA GLN A 260 7.40 33.69 -16.14
C GLN A 260 8.68 33.77 -15.29
N MET A 261 8.58 34.28 -14.06
CA MET A 261 9.71 34.36 -13.14
C MET A 261 10.24 32.95 -12.77
N VAL A 262 9.37 32.01 -12.45
CA VAL A 262 9.79 30.64 -12.09
C VAL A 262 10.46 29.97 -13.28
N PHE A 263 9.87 30.02 -14.48
CA PHE A 263 10.42 29.38 -15.67
C PHE A 263 11.66 30.09 -16.26
N ALA A 264 11.93 31.31 -15.82
CA ALA A 264 13.20 31.97 -16.14
C ALA A 264 14.38 31.42 -15.30
N VAL A 265 14.09 30.88 -14.11
CA VAL A 265 15.09 30.29 -13.22
C VAL A 265 15.24 28.77 -13.47
N ASP A 266 14.13 28.07 -13.71
CA ASP A 266 14.11 26.62 -13.91
C ASP A 266 13.14 26.28 -15.07
N GLU A 267 13.71 26.05 -16.25
CA GLU A 267 12.97 25.81 -17.49
C GLU A 267 12.27 24.45 -17.53
N GLU A 268 12.84 23.45 -16.88
CA GLU A 268 12.33 22.07 -16.86
C GLU A 268 11.22 21.86 -15.82
N ARG A 269 11.05 22.82 -14.93
CA ARG A 269 10.05 22.72 -13.86
C ARG A 269 8.63 22.69 -14.41
N GLU A 270 7.80 21.91 -13.77
CA GLU A 270 6.34 21.93 -13.96
C GLU A 270 5.67 22.41 -12.67
N LEU A 271 4.55 23.10 -12.81
CA LEU A 271 3.79 23.66 -11.69
C LEU A 271 2.35 23.18 -11.72
N LEU A 272 1.86 22.71 -10.56
CA LEU A 272 0.45 22.45 -10.35
C LEU A 272 -0.26 23.76 -10.02
N VAL A 273 -1.26 24.13 -10.81
CA VAL A 273 -2.14 25.27 -10.53
C VAL A 273 -3.52 24.73 -10.17
N GLN A 274 -4.04 25.18 -9.02
CA GLN A 274 -5.34 24.76 -8.51
C GLN A 274 -6.26 25.96 -8.30
N LYS A 275 -7.57 25.71 -8.35
CA LYS A 275 -8.57 26.66 -7.87
C LYS A 275 -8.37 26.90 -6.38
N LYS A 276 -8.37 28.13 -5.97
CA LYS A 276 -8.42 28.46 -4.54
C LYS A 276 -9.86 28.27 -4.06
N GLU A 277 -10.03 27.40 -3.09
CA GLU A 277 -11.33 27.12 -2.46
C GLU A 277 -11.46 27.88 -1.13
N GLU A 278 -12.69 28.16 -0.71
CA GLU A 278 -12.97 28.85 0.55
C GLU A 278 -13.05 27.86 1.71
N ALA A 279 -12.00 27.84 2.52
CA ALA A 279 -11.90 26.94 3.68
C ALA A 279 -12.76 27.40 4.86
N ASP A 280 -13.45 26.47 5.50
CA ASP A 280 -14.13 26.68 6.78
C ASP A 280 -13.19 26.32 7.96
N GLY A 281 -12.38 27.31 8.33
CA GLY A 281 -11.60 27.29 9.57
C GLY A 281 -10.37 26.37 9.59
N GLY A 282 -9.80 26.00 8.44
CA GLY A 282 -8.58 25.20 8.35
C GLY A 282 -8.77 23.88 7.63
N ASP A 283 -7.91 22.91 7.91
CA ASP A 283 -8.00 21.57 7.35
C ASP A 283 -7.95 20.47 8.43
N ILE A 284 -8.37 19.27 8.08
CA ILE A 284 -8.40 18.12 8.97
C ILE A 284 -7.41 17.09 8.41
N ARG A 285 -6.43 16.70 9.23
CA ARG A 285 -5.53 15.59 8.94
C ARG A 285 -6.05 14.33 9.57
N VAL A 286 -6.27 13.28 8.76
CA VAL A 286 -6.79 11.98 9.19
C VAL A 286 -5.75 10.91 8.91
N HIS A 287 -5.26 10.25 9.95
CA HIS A 287 -4.33 9.13 9.85
C HIS A 287 -5.09 7.81 9.71
N VAL A 288 -4.85 7.08 8.65
CA VAL A 288 -5.55 5.83 8.32
C VAL A 288 -4.54 4.70 8.19
N LEU A 289 -4.82 3.58 8.82
CA LEU A 289 -4.18 2.30 8.56
C LEU A 289 -5.03 1.50 7.58
N THR A 290 -4.41 0.94 6.55
CA THR A 290 -5.05 0.06 5.57
C THR A 290 -4.23 -1.22 5.45
N MET A 291 -4.74 -2.29 6.02
CA MET A 291 -4.21 -3.63 5.90
C MET A 291 -5.01 -4.41 4.85
N ARG A 292 -4.66 -5.64 4.56
CA ARG A 292 -5.36 -6.46 3.56
C ARG A 292 -6.84 -6.65 3.89
N THR A 293 -7.13 -7.00 5.13
CA THR A 293 -8.50 -7.32 5.61
C THR A 293 -9.06 -6.26 6.55
N HIS A 294 -8.25 -5.30 6.97
CA HIS A 294 -8.61 -4.33 7.99
C HIS A 294 -8.27 -2.91 7.56
N GLN A 295 -9.19 -1.97 7.80
CA GLN A 295 -8.98 -0.55 7.56
C GLN A 295 -9.54 0.25 8.73
N LYS A 296 -8.74 1.18 9.28
CA LYS A 296 -9.10 1.95 10.45
C LYS A 296 -8.54 3.36 10.45
N ILE A 297 -9.33 4.32 10.86
CA ILE A 297 -8.86 5.65 11.22
C ILE A 297 -8.21 5.55 12.60
N LEU A 298 -6.92 5.84 12.66
CA LEU A 298 -6.13 5.75 13.90
C LEU A 298 -6.23 7.01 14.74
N ALA A 299 -6.22 8.17 14.08
CA ALA A 299 -6.31 9.47 14.75
C ALA A 299 -6.61 10.57 13.73
N GLN A 300 -7.16 11.68 14.20
CA GLN A 300 -7.43 12.88 13.41
C GLN A 300 -7.20 14.15 14.21
N MET A 301 -6.88 15.24 13.50
CA MET A 301 -6.71 16.56 14.09
C MET A 301 -7.14 17.65 13.11
N LYS A 302 -7.74 18.72 13.62
CA LYS A 302 -8.00 19.96 12.87
C LYS A 302 -6.82 20.89 13.04
N ARG A 303 -6.29 21.40 11.91
CA ARG A 303 -5.19 22.37 11.88
C ARG A 303 -5.75 23.74 11.55
N LYS A 304 -5.54 24.70 12.43
CA LYS A 304 -6.01 26.07 12.27
C LYS A 304 -4.88 27.00 11.86
N LYS A 305 -5.15 27.84 10.91
CA LYS A 305 -4.22 28.89 10.45
C LYS A 305 -3.91 29.89 11.57
N ILE A 306 -2.68 30.41 11.60
CA ILE A 306 -2.31 31.53 12.45
C ILE A 306 -2.01 32.73 11.56
N GLY A 307 -2.64 33.87 11.87
CA GLY A 307 -2.43 35.12 11.14
C GLY A 307 -3.04 35.12 9.73
N GLY A 308 -2.39 35.85 8.81
CA GLY A 308 -2.85 36.03 7.44
C GLY A 308 -2.38 34.97 6.44
N ASP A 309 -1.68 33.91 6.87
CA ASP A 309 -1.25 32.82 5.97
C ASP A 309 -2.46 31.96 5.55
N PHE A 310 -2.56 31.63 4.29
CA PHE A 310 -3.61 30.76 3.77
C PHE A 310 -3.32 29.26 4.03
N ARG A 311 -2.08 28.91 4.40
CA ARG A 311 -1.64 27.53 4.71
C ARG A 311 -1.91 27.18 6.17
N SER A 312 -2.21 25.92 6.45
CA SER A 312 -2.54 25.39 7.80
C SER A 312 -1.50 24.38 8.33
N ASN A 313 -0.26 24.45 7.83
CA ASN A 313 0.80 23.55 8.25
C ASN A 313 1.28 23.85 9.69
N VAL A 314 1.29 22.83 10.56
CA VAL A 314 1.80 22.94 11.94
C VAL A 314 3.28 23.37 11.97
N SER A 315 4.08 22.91 11.01
CA SER A 315 5.49 23.33 10.84
C SER A 315 5.66 24.85 10.58
N LEU A 316 4.60 25.53 10.14
CA LEU A 316 4.55 26.98 9.95
C LEU A 316 3.86 27.71 11.12
N GLY A 317 3.64 27.02 12.24
CA GLY A 317 3.06 27.59 13.46
C GLY A 317 1.54 27.47 13.58
N ALA A 318 0.85 26.73 12.71
CA ALA A 318 -0.56 26.44 12.88
C ALA A 318 -0.83 25.66 14.17
N THR A 319 -1.97 25.90 14.81
CA THR A 319 -2.42 25.15 15.98
C THR A 319 -3.17 23.89 15.54
N ALA A 320 -3.04 22.83 16.33
CA ALA A 320 -3.78 21.59 16.14
C ALA A 320 -4.75 21.37 17.31
N GLU A 321 -5.94 20.85 17.02
CA GLU A 321 -6.97 20.56 18.02
C GLU A 321 -7.70 19.27 17.71
N LYS A 322 -8.36 18.70 18.73
CA LYS A 322 -9.25 17.53 18.56
C LYS A 322 -10.43 17.88 17.66
N VAL A 323 -10.83 16.95 16.82
CA VAL A 323 -11.99 17.07 15.93
C VAL A 323 -12.69 15.73 15.81
N GLU A 324 -14.01 15.76 15.70
CA GLU A 324 -14.81 14.61 15.28
C GLU A 324 -15.08 14.74 13.79
N LEU A 325 -14.93 13.64 13.05
CA LEU A 325 -15.19 13.60 11.61
C LEU A 325 -16.70 13.50 11.35
N THR A 326 -17.14 14.09 10.26
CA THR A 326 -18.45 13.76 9.71
C THR A 326 -18.36 12.41 8.96
N PRO A 327 -19.49 11.68 8.78
CA PRO A 327 -19.50 10.43 8.01
C PRO A 327 -18.93 10.58 6.60
N GLU A 328 -19.15 11.72 5.95
CA GLU A 328 -18.57 12.03 4.63
C GLU A 328 -17.04 12.15 4.70
N GLN A 329 -16.50 12.82 5.72
CA GLN A 329 -15.05 12.97 5.91
C GLN A 329 -14.38 11.63 6.21
N GLU A 330 -15.02 10.76 6.99
CA GLU A 330 -14.56 9.39 7.25
C GLU A 330 -14.52 8.58 5.95
N GLU A 331 -15.60 8.58 5.17
CA GLU A 331 -15.68 7.88 3.88
C GLU A 331 -14.59 8.37 2.92
N ILE A 332 -14.40 9.69 2.79
CA ILE A 332 -13.35 10.28 1.95
C ILE A 332 -11.96 9.79 2.41
N ALA A 333 -11.67 9.88 3.72
CA ALA A 333 -10.36 9.49 4.25
C ALA A 333 -10.05 8.01 3.98
N LEU A 334 -11.00 7.12 4.28
CA LEU A 334 -10.87 5.68 4.05
C LEU A 334 -10.70 5.36 2.55
N LYS A 335 -11.50 5.98 1.69
CA LYS A 335 -11.41 5.78 0.24
C LYS A 335 -10.06 6.24 -0.30
N VAL A 336 -9.56 7.42 0.10
CA VAL A 336 -8.25 7.94 -0.31
C VAL A 336 -7.13 7.03 0.17
N ALA A 337 -7.13 6.62 1.44
CA ALA A 337 -6.12 5.71 1.97
C ALA A 337 -6.09 4.39 1.19
N LYS A 338 -7.26 3.81 0.87
CA LYS A 338 -7.36 2.57 0.10
C LYS A 338 -6.77 2.70 -1.31
N ILE A 339 -7.12 3.76 -2.05
CA ILE A 339 -6.62 3.94 -3.43
C ILE A 339 -5.15 4.37 -3.49
N SER A 340 -4.60 4.92 -2.41
CA SER A 340 -3.20 5.29 -2.32
C SER A 340 -2.25 4.10 -2.40
N GLY A 341 -2.71 2.91 -1.99
CA GLY A 341 -1.90 1.70 -1.88
C GLY A 341 -0.87 1.76 -0.75
N MET A 342 -1.10 2.60 0.27
CA MET A 342 -0.22 2.77 1.41
C MET A 342 -0.83 2.13 2.67
N PRO A 343 -0.09 1.28 3.38
CA PRO A 343 -0.51 0.77 4.68
C PRO A 343 -0.79 1.89 5.69
N TRP A 344 0.03 2.93 5.73
CA TRP A 344 -0.21 4.10 6.57
C TRP A 344 -0.25 5.37 5.73
N CYS A 345 -1.38 6.06 5.75
CA CYS A 345 -1.64 7.26 4.98
C CYS A 345 -2.21 8.37 5.87
N ALA A 346 -1.73 9.60 5.73
CA ALA A 346 -2.45 10.75 6.27
C ALA A 346 -3.13 11.51 5.12
N VAL A 347 -4.43 11.75 5.27
CA VAL A 347 -5.28 12.45 4.30
C VAL A 347 -5.61 13.83 4.85
N ASP A 348 -5.33 14.87 4.06
CA ASP A 348 -5.61 16.25 4.42
C ASP A 348 -6.92 16.70 3.73
N ILE A 349 -7.99 16.84 4.52
CA ILE A 349 -9.33 17.22 4.07
C ILE A 349 -9.60 18.66 4.49
N MET A 350 -10.01 19.49 3.55
CA MET A 350 -10.40 20.87 3.81
C MET A 350 -11.92 20.99 3.74
N PRO A 351 -12.58 21.24 4.89
CA PRO A 351 -13.98 21.65 4.89
C PRO A 351 -14.12 23.00 4.18
N LEU A 352 -15.13 23.14 3.35
CA LEU A 352 -15.45 24.36 2.61
C LEU A 352 -16.55 25.15 3.31
N VAL A 353 -16.53 26.47 3.10
CA VAL A 353 -17.68 27.30 3.45
C VAL A 353 -18.91 26.79 2.71
N LYS A 354 -19.97 26.50 3.44
CA LYS A 354 -21.18 25.85 2.92
C LYS A 354 -21.73 26.56 1.69
N GLY A 355 -21.83 25.82 0.60
CA GLY A 355 -22.37 26.32 -0.67
C GLY A 355 -21.39 27.17 -1.48
N SER A 356 -20.13 27.35 -1.06
CA SER A 356 -19.11 28.08 -1.83
C SER A 356 -18.71 27.36 -3.13
N ASN A 357 -18.79 26.03 -3.17
CA ASN A 357 -18.52 25.23 -4.35
C ASN A 357 -19.50 24.06 -4.52
N PRO A 358 -20.68 24.29 -5.15
CA PRO A 358 -21.69 23.24 -5.34
C PRO A 358 -21.24 22.05 -6.20
N GLU A 359 -20.15 22.21 -6.97
CA GLU A 359 -19.66 21.15 -7.87
C GLU A 359 -18.90 20.06 -7.13
N VAL A 360 -18.25 20.39 -6.01
CA VAL A 360 -17.42 19.45 -5.24
C VAL A 360 -17.98 19.10 -3.86
N GLY A 361 -19.03 19.81 -3.39
CA GLY A 361 -19.64 19.60 -2.09
C GLY A 361 -18.99 20.41 -0.97
N ASP A 362 -19.12 19.94 0.28
CA ASP A 362 -18.69 20.66 1.47
C ASP A 362 -17.26 20.28 1.94
N ASN A 363 -16.61 19.32 1.28
CA ASN A 363 -15.26 18.86 1.62
C ASN A 363 -14.41 18.61 0.37
N VAL A 364 -13.12 18.97 0.43
CA VAL A 364 -12.14 18.63 -0.62
C VAL A 364 -10.87 18.05 -0.02
N VAL A 365 -10.25 17.10 -0.72
CA VAL A 365 -8.93 16.58 -0.38
C VAL A 365 -7.87 17.49 -0.95
N LEU A 366 -6.97 17.97 -0.11
CA LEU A 366 -5.85 18.82 -0.52
C LEU A 366 -4.65 17.99 -0.97
N GLU A 367 -4.33 16.93 -0.21
CA GLU A 367 -3.24 15.99 -0.46
C GLU A 367 -3.40 14.75 0.43
N TYR A 368 -2.60 13.72 0.14
CA TYR A 368 -2.39 12.59 1.03
C TYR A 368 -0.90 12.30 1.14
N ASN A 369 -0.45 11.90 2.31
CA ASN A 369 0.95 11.87 2.69
C ASN A 369 1.42 10.48 3.08
N ALA A 370 2.56 10.04 2.51
CA ALA A 370 3.20 8.76 2.78
C ALA A 370 4.09 8.79 4.04
N SER A 371 4.55 9.97 4.46
CA SER A 371 5.43 10.15 5.62
C SER A 371 4.94 11.32 6.47
N PRO A 372 3.71 11.21 7.06
CA PRO A 372 3.12 12.31 7.80
C PRO A 372 3.83 12.55 9.13
N GLY A 373 3.93 13.82 9.57
CA GLY A 373 4.45 14.16 10.90
C GLY A 373 3.58 13.57 12.01
N THR A 374 4.22 13.04 13.04
CA THR A 374 3.56 12.36 14.16
C THR A 374 3.46 13.19 15.45
N ASP A 375 4.20 14.29 15.54
CA ASP A 375 4.27 15.10 16.78
C ASP A 375 2.95 15.79 17.08
N GLY A 376 2.44 16.57 16.13
CA GLY A 376 1.20 17.32 16.32
C GLY A 376 0.00 16.41 16.62
N ILE A 377 -0.07 15.24 16.00
CA ILE A 377 -1.14 14.29 16.29
C ILE A 377 -0.97 13.67 17.68
N SER A 378 0.26 13.31 18.09
CA SER A 378 0.53 12.77 19.44
C SER A 378 0.16 13.78 20.54
N GLU A 379 0.43 15.06 20.33
CA GLU A 379 0.02 16.14 21.26
C GLU A 379 -1.52 16.26 21.34
N VAL A 380 -2.22 16.17 20.21
CA VAL A 380 -3.69 16.32 20.15
C VAL A 380 -4.41 15.15 20.82
N ILE A 381 -3.93 13.92 20.61
CA ILE A 381 -4.56 12.73 21.20
C ILE A 381 -4.10 12.45 22.63
N ASP A 382 -3.06 13.17 23.11
CA ASP A 382 -2.42 12.96 24.42
C ASP A 382 -1.90 11.53 24.59
N ASP A 383 -1.34 10.95 23.52
CA ASP A 383 -0.75 9.60 23.49
C ASP A 383 0.32 9.50 22.41
N ASN A 384 1.13 8.44 22.45
CA ASN A 384 2.13 8.16 21.45
C ASN A 384 1.49 7.53 20.19
N PHE A 385 1.40 8.34 19.12
CA PHE A 385 0.81 7.88 17.87
C PHE A 385 1.53 6.63 17.28
N MET A 386 2.86 6.53 17.40
CA MET A 386 3.59 5.36 16.92
C MET A 386 3.20 4.09 17.67
N LYS A 387 2.87 4.22 18.96
CA LYS A 387 2.34 3.11 19.76
C LYS A 387 0.97 2.67 19.23
N ILE A 388 0.06 3.61 18.96
CA ILE A 388 -1.28 3.30 18.40
C ILE A 388 -1.14 2.58 17.06
N LEU A 389 -0.26 3.05 16.17
CA LEU A 389 -0.01 2.42 14.88
C LEU A 389 0.51 0.99 15.04
N LEU A 390 1.50 0.77 15.89
CA LEU A 390 2.11 -0.55 16.07
C LEU A 390 1.20 -1.52 16.84
N ASP A 391 0.45 -1.05 17.83
CA ASP A 391 -0.55 -1.87 18.53
C ASP A 391 -1.62 -2.34 17.55
N GLU A 392 -2.13 -1.48 16.68
CA GLU A 392 -3.13 -1.88 15.68
C GLU A 392 -2.57 -2.87 14.65
N ILE A 393 -1.32 -2.69 14.18
CA ILE A 393 -0.65 -3.67 13.31
C ILE A 393 -0.51 -5.01 14.03
N ASN A 394 -0.14 -5.00 15.31
CA ASN A 394 -0.01 -6.20 16.10
C ASN A 394 -1.35 -6.92 16.31
N ASP A 395 -2.42 -6.18 16.57
CA ASP A 395 -3.76 -6.72 16.78
C ASP A 395 -4.33 -7.36 15.52
N VAL A 396 -4.10 -6.75 14.35
CA VAL A 396 -4.44 -7.35 13.06
C VAL A 396 -3.61 -8.60 12.77
N ASN A 397 -2.40 -8.67 13.31
CA ASN A 397 -1.47 -9.79 13.16
C ASN A 397 -1.26 -10.22 11.69
N GLU A 398 -1.11 -9.25 10.81
CA GLU A 398 -0.96 -9.45 9.37
C GLU A 398 0.12 -8.53 8.80
N LEU A 399 1.00 -9.09 7.96
CA LEU A 399 1.95 -8.30 7.17
C LEU A 399 1.44 -8.13 5.74
N VAL A 400 1.38 -6.89 5.27
CA VAL A 400 0.95 -6.56 3.90
C VAL A 400 2.17 -6.49 2.99
N LEU A 401 2.30 -7.44 2.08
CA LEU A 401 3.43 -7.52 1.19
C LEU A 401 3.15 -6.77 -0.13
N ALA A 402 4.17 -6.13 -0.67
CA ALA A 402 4.06 -5.48 -1.98
C ALA A 402 3.70 -6.49 -3.08
N PRO A 403 2.84 -6.12 -4.05
CA PRO A 403 2.47 -7.01 -5.14
C PRO A 403 3.69 -7.50 -5.94
N LYS A 404 3.79 -8.80 -6.19
CA LYS A 404 4.82 -9.43 -7.01
C LYS A 404 4.19 -10.42 -8.00
N ALA A 405 4.59 -10.34 -9.27
CA ALA A 405 4.11 -11.26 -10.28
C ALA A 405 4.78 -12.63 -10.15
N ILE A 406 3.98 -13.69 -10.22
CA ILE A 406 4.47 -15.09 -10.28
C ILE A 406 3.81 -15.85 -11.43
N GLY A 407 4.33 -17.02 -11.77
CA GLY A 407 3.70 -17.93 -12.72
C GLY A 407 2.46 -18.63 -12.15
N TYR A 408 1.66 -19.25 -13.00
CA TYR A 408 0.55 -20.08 -12.55
C TYR A 408 1.01 -21.43 -11.96
N LEU A 409 2.26 -21.81 -12.18
CA LEU A 409 2.99 -22.92 -11.54
C LEU A 409 4.29 -22.36 -10.98
N GLU A 410 4.55 -22.63 -9.70
CA GLU A 410 5.79 -22.32 -9.00
C GLU A 410 6.11 -23.43 -8.01
N ASN A 411 7.36 -23.52 -7.57
CA ASN A 411 7.75 -24.41 -6.51
C ASN A 411 7.37 -23.83 -5.15
N VAL A 412 6.81 -24.68 -4.29
CA VAL A 412 6.45 -24.35 -2.90
C VAL A 412 7.22 -25.28 -1.97
N LYS A 413 8.01 -24.70 -1.12
CA LYS A 413 8.77 -25.39 -0.06
C LYS A 413 7.94 -25.38 1.22
N PHE A 414 7.87 -26.49 1.88
CA PHE A 414 7.20 -26.72 3.15
C PHE A 414 8.26 -27.05 4.20
N THR A 415 8.21 -26.36 5.34
CA THR A 415 9.06 -26.63 6.51
C THR A 415 8.19 -27.06 7.67
N MET A 416 8.50 -28.19 8.27
CA MET A 416 7.74 -28.79 9.37
C MET A 416 8.35 -28.46 10.75
N ASP A 417 7.62 -28.74 11.84
CA ASP A 417 8.07 -28.47 13.22
C ASP A 417 9.39 -29.17 13.60
N ASN A 418 9.75 -30.23 12.90
CA ASN A 418 10.99 -31.00 13.13
C ASN A 418 12.10 -30.63 12.13
N ASP A 419 11.97 -29.47 11.47
CA ASP A 419 12.87 -28.97 10.42
C ASP A 419 12.95 -29.86 9.16
N ASP A 420 12.07 -30.85 9.02
CA ASP A 420 11.94 -31.59 7.77
C ASP A 420 11.42 -30.66 6.68
N GLU A 421 12.07 -30.67 5.55
CA GLU A 421 11.72 -29.85 4.38
C GLU A 421 11.33 -30.75 3.19
N PHE A 422 10.31 -30.30 2.46
CA PHE A 422 9.91 -30.91 1.20
C PHE A 422 9.37 -29.86 0.23
N GLU A 423 9.49 -30.11 -1.05
CA GLU A 423 9.12 -29.16 -2.09
C GLU A 423 8.20 -29.84 -3.12
N PHE A 424 7.19 -29.11 -3.58
CA PHE A 424 6.29 -29.52 -4.64
C PHE A 424 6.07 -28.41 -5.64
N GLU A 425 5.94 -28.79 -6.94
CA GLU A 425 5.35 -27.91 -7.93
C GLU A 425 3.87 -27.70 -7.59
N ALA A 426 3.49 -26.45 -7.31
CA ALA A 426 2.14 -26.06 -6.96
C ALA A 426 1.47 -25.25 -8.06
N LYS A 427 0.17 -25.48 -8.24
CA LYS A 427 -0.67 -24.62 -9.07
C LYS A 427 -1.28 -23.51 -8.22
N PHE A 428 -1.10 -22.29 -8.64
CA PHE A 428 -1.73 -21.12 -8.06
C PHE A 428 -3.09 -20.89 -8.73
N ASP A 429 -4.18 -21.10 -7.97
CA ASP A 429 -5.53 -21.16 -8.51
C ASP A 429 -6.39 -19.98 -8.01
N THR A 430 -6.48 -18.92 -8.82
CA THR A 430 -7.28 -17.73 -8.52
C THR A 430 -8.78 -18.02 -8.43
N GLY A 431 -9.26 -19.12 -8.99
CA GLY A 431 -10.63 -19.60 -8.86
C GLY A 431 -10.93 -20.30 -7.52
N ASN A 432 -9.87 -20.73 -6.79
CA ASN A 432 -10.04 -21.42 -5.53
C ASN A 432 -10.28 -20.42 -4.38
N GLY A 433 -11.56 -20.20 -4.04
CA GLY A 433 -11.99 -19.41 -2.89
C GLY A 433 -12.21 -20.21 -1.61
N ALA A 434 -11.80 -21.48 -1.57
CA ALA A 434 -11.88 -22.28 -0.35
C ALA A 434 -10.96 -21.70 0.74
N LYS A 435 -11.34 -21.87 2.01
CA LYS A 435 -10.59 -21.40 3.18
C LYS A 435 -9.16 -21.93 3.23
N ALA A 436 -8.94 -23.19 2.87
CA ALA A 436 -7.64 -23.85 2.86
C ALA A 436 -7.13 -24.11 1.45
N SER A 437 -5.83 -24.01 1.26
CA SER A 437 -5.11 -24.60 0.11
C SER A 437 -5.22 -26.12 0.16
N THR A 438 -4.83 -26.86 -0.89
CA THR A 438 -4.98 -28.33 -0.88
C THR A 438 -3.68 -29.04 -1.14
N ILE A 439 -3.47 -30.17 -0.43
CA ILE A 439 -2.42 -31.15 -0.72
C ILE A 439 -3.07 -32.47 -1.10
N GLY A 440 -2.71 -32.98 -2.25
CA GLY A 440 -3.15 -34.28 -2.74
C GLY A 440 -2.36 -35.43 -2.14
N CYS A 441 -3.05 -36.40 -1.56
CA CYS A 441 -2.48 -37.55 -0.87
C CYS A 441 -2.89 -38.85 -1.53
N ASP A 442 -1.99 -39.86 -1.46
CA ASP A 442 -2.28 -41.23 -1.87
C ASP A 442 -3.11 -41.97 -0.82
N SER A 443 -2.83 -41.67 0.47
CA SER A 443 -3.59 -42.16 1.61
C SER A 443 -3.41 -41.23 2.81
N VAL A 444 -4.36 -41.28 3.75
CA VAL A 444 -4.34 -40.52 5.02
C VAL A 444 -4.68 -41.46 6.16
N ASP A 445 -3.80 -41.52 7.16
CA ASP A 445 -3.98 -42.27 8.39
C ASP A 445 -4.07 -41.30 9.59
N TYR A 446 -4.88 -41.61 10.59
CA TYR A 446 -5.10 -40.77 11.75
C TYR A 446 -4.54 -41.41 13.02
N LYS A 447 -3.77 -40.64 13.80
CA LYS A 447 -3.26 -41.02 15.13
C LYS A 447 -3.52 -39.91 16.13
N GLY A 448 -4.73 -39.87 16.68
CA GLY A 448 -5.16 -38.76 17.57
C GLY A 448 -5.14 -37.41 16.84
N ASN A 449 -4.34 -36.47 17.33
CA ASN A 449 -4.18 -35.14 16.69
C ASN A 449 -3.13 -35.14 15.56
N LEU A 450 -2.49 -36.27 15.29
CA LEU A 450 -1.54 -36.41 14.19
C LEU A 450 -2.21 -37.04 12.97
N VAL A 451 -1.90 -36.49 11.82
CA VAL A 451 -2.33 -36.99 10.52
C VAL A 451 -1.10 -37.42 9.75
N ILE A 452 -1.07 -38.67 9.32
CA ILE A 452 0.02 -39.22 8.49
C ILE A 452 -0.52 -39.29 7.08
N ALA A 453 -0.04 -38.44 6.19
CA ALA A 453 -0.38 -38.48 4.78
C ALA A 453 0.75 -39.10 3.96
N THR A 454 0.39 -39.99 3.06
CA THR A 454 1.33 -40.52 2.05
C THR A 454 1.16 -39.68 0.79
N ILE A 455 2.27 -39.11 0.31
CA ILE A 455 2.31 -38.25 -0.89
C ILE A 455 3.46 -38.76 -1.77
N ASP A 456 3.17 -39.21 -2.99
CA ASP A 456 4.14 -39.82 -3.89
C ASP A 456 4.97 -40.95 -3.24
N GLY A 457 4.27 -41.79 -2.46
CA GLY A 457 4.86 -42.92 -1.74
C GLY A 457 5.68 -42.57 -0.49
N LYS A 458 5.89 -41.29 -0.18
CA LYS A 458 6.56 -40.84 1.05
C LYS A 458 5.53 -40.47 2.12
N LYS A 459 5.84 -40.76 3.38
CA LYS A 459 4.97 -40.43 4.53
C LYS A 459 5.40 -39.15 5.17
N TYR A 460 4.44 -38.25 5.36
CA TYR A 460 4.58 -36.96 6.03
C TYR A 460 3.65 -36.91 7.23
N GLN A 461 4.10 -36.30 8.31
CA GLN A 461 3.35 -36.19 9.55
C GLN A 461 2.93 -34.76 9.79
N PHE A 462 1.64 -34.53 10.02
CA PHE A 462 1.05 -33.21 10.18
C PHE A 462 0.25 -33.11 11.48
N LYS A 463 0.12 -31.89 12.02
CA LYS A 463 -0.80 -31.57 13.11
C LYS A 463 -2.20 -31.33 12.52
N LYS A 464 -3.22 -32.02 13.03
CA LYS A 464 -4.62 -31.78 12.60
C LYS A 464 -5.05 -30.39 13.04
N ALA A 465 -5.59 -29.59 12.11
CA ALA A 465 -6.19 -28.29 12.38
C ALA A 465 -7.71 -28.42 12.61
N GLY A 466 -8.40 -29.18 11.77
CA GLY A 466 -9.84 -29.31 11.84
C GLY A 466 -10.41 -30.01 10.62
N GLU A 467 -11.58 -29.56 10.18
CA GLU A 467 -12.26 -30.03 8.98
C GLU A 467 -12.78 -28.82 8.18
N SER A 468 -12.54 -28.82 6.88
CA SER A 468 -13.14 -27.88 5.94
C SER A 468 -14.17 -28.56 5.08
N ARG A 469 -15.05 -27.79 4.46
CA ARG A 469 -16.03 -28.28 3.48
C ARG A 469 -15.71 -27.65 2.14
N ALA A 470 -15.65 -28.46 1.11
CA ALA A 470 -15.47 -27.97 -0.24
C ALA A 470 -16.65 -28.39 -1.12
N ILE A 471 -17.08 -27.49 -1.99
CA ILE A 471 -18.11 -27.78 -3.00
C ILE A 471 -17.36 -28.24 -4.25
N VAL A 472 -17.57 -29.52 -4.60
CA VAL A 472 -17.03 -30.12 -5.83
C VAL A 472 -18.20 -30.47 -6.74
N GLY A 473 -18.43 -29.63 -7.76
CA GLY A 473 -19.64 -29.72 -8.57
C GLY A 473 -20.89 -29.40 -7.75
N GLN A 474 -21.74 -30.42 -7.50
CA GLN A 474 -22.97 -30.28 -6.67
C GLN A 474 -22.86 -30.97 -5.31
N VAL A 475 -21.70 -31.52 -4.96
CA VAL A 475 -21.50 -32.28 -3.71
C VAL A 475 -20.60 -31.51 -2.76
N THR A 476 -21.01 -31.46 -1.50
CA THR A 476 -20.18 -30.92 -0.41
C THR A 476 -19.40 -32.06 0.23
N GLU A 477 -18.07 -32.02 0.13
CA GLU A 477 -17.18 -33.03 0.70
C GLU A 477 -16.47 -32.49 1.94
N PRO A 478 -16.51 -33.19 3.09
CA PRO A 478 -15.67 -32.87 4.24
C PRO A 478 -14.22 -33.21 3.92
N ARG A 479 -13.30 -32.35 4.34
CA ARG A 479 -11.85 -32.50 4.15
C ARG A 479 -11.14 -32.25 5.45
N THR A 480 -10.27 -33.16 5.85
CA THR A 480 -9.39 -32.93 6.99
C THR A 480 -8.40 -31.84 6.65
N THR A 481 -8.23 -30.88 7.56
CA THR A 481 -7.24 -29.82 7.45
C THR A 481 -6.09 -30.03 8.42
N VAL A 482 -4.91 -29.59 7.99
CA VAL A 482 -3.65 -29.66 8.72
C VAL A 482 -2.97 -28.31 8.70
N ILE A 483 -2.20 -28.00 9.74
CA ILE A 483 -1.34 -26.81 9.76
C ILE A 483 0.03 -27.17 9.22
N ILE A 484 0.51 -26.36 8.28
CA ILE A 484 1.88 -26.36 7.82
C ILE A 484 2.59 -25.20 8.52
N PRO A 485 3.61 -25.45 9.35
CA PRO A 485 4.27 -24.42 10.15
C PRO A 485 4.86 -23.30 9.33
N CYS A 486 5.48 -23.63 8.18
CA CYS A 486 5.97 -22.62 7.26
C CYS A 486 5.87 -23.10 5.81
N ILE A 487 5.37 -22.26 4.94
CA ILE A 487 5.49 -22.40 3.48
C ILE A 487 6.35 -21.29 2.92
N GLN A 488 7.13 -21.61 1.90
CA GLN A 488 7.94 -20.64 1.17
C GLN A 488 7.69 -20.75 -0.33
N VAL A 489 7.52 -19.60 -0.97
CA VAL A 489 7.37 -19.47 -2.43
C VAL A 489 8.32 -18.36 -2.87
N GLY A 490 9.36 -18.72 -3.63
CA GLY A 490 10.46 -17.78 -3.90
C GLY A 490 11.09 -17.29 -2.59
N SER A 491 11.26 -15.98 -2.46
CA SER A 491 11.81 -15.32 -1.27
C SER A 491 10.80 -15.12 -0.13
N ARG A 492 9.49 -15.36 -0.37
CA ARG A 492 8.42 -15.03 0.59
C ARG A 492 8.00 -16.25 1.39
N LYS A 493 7.83 -16.06 2.69
CA LYS A 493 7.37 -17.07 3.65
C LYS A 493 6.02 -16.70 4.25
N LEU A 494 5.28 -17.71 4.66
CA LEU A 494 4.05 -17.58 5.40
C LEU A 494 3.99 -18.67 6.47
N LEU A 495 3.70 -18.27 7.70
CA LEU A 495 3.63 -19.18 8.85
C LEU A 495 2.20 -19.67 9.10
N ASP A 496 2.10 -20.84 9.72
CA ASP A 496 0.86 -21.44 10.20
C ASP A 496 -0.25 -21.49 9.14
N VAL A 497 0.07 -22.10 7.99
CA VAL A 497 -0.86 -22.14 6.84
C VAL A 497 -1.70 -23.41 6.85
N GLU A 498 -3.02 -23.23 6.78
CA GLU A 498 -3.96 -24.35 6.73
C GLU A 498 -4.09 -24.96 5.34
N PHE A 499 -3.93 -26.29 5.26
CA PHE A 499 -4.10 -27.07 4.04
C PHE A 499 -5.12 -28.18 4.23
N ALA A 500 -6.03 -28.35 3.28
CA ALA A 500 -6.94 -29.48 3.21
C ALA A 500 -6.28 -30.67 2.49
N LEU A 501 -6.34 -31.84 3.10
CA LEU A 501 -5.89 -33.08 2.48
C LEU A 501 -6.96 -33.63 1.55
N VAL A 502 -6.59 -33.97 0.32
CA VAL A 502 -7.52 -34.45 -0.71
C VAL A 502 -6.97 -35.69 -1.41
N ASP A 503 -7.86 -36.60 -1.85
CA ASP A 503 -7.46 -37.71 -2.71
C ASP A 503 -6.98 -37.15 -4.06
N ASN A 504 -5.78 -37.56 -4.45
CA ASN A 504 -5.10 -36.98 -5.60
C ASN A 504 -4.48 -38.00 -6.56
N ARG A 505 -4.89 -39.24 -6.50
CA ARG A 505 -4.27 -40.32 -7.27
C ARG A 505 -4.16 -40.04 -8.78
N ASN A 506 -4.94 -39.10 -9.33
CA ASN A 506 -5.00 -38.80 -10.75
C ASN A 506 -4.72 -37.33 -11.12
N LYS A 507 -4.25 -36.50 -10.20
CA LYS A 507 -3.97 -35.08 -10.49
C LYS A 507 -2.51 -34.85 -10.82
N LYS A 508 -2.26 -33.99 -11.81
CA LYS A 508 -0.90 -33.66 -12.25
C LYS A 508 -0.15 -32.85 -11.17
N GLN A 509 -0.78 -31.83 -10.59
CA GLN A 509 -0.21 -31.04 -9.50
C GLN A 509 -0.81 -31.51 -8.18
N LYS A 510 0.09 -31.83 -7.22
CA LYS A 510 -0.28 -32.31 -5.89
C LYS A 510 -0.73 -31.16 -4.97
N VAL A 511 -0.22 -29.94 -5.21
CA VAL A 511 -0.50 -28.77 -4.39
C VAL A 511 -1.27 -27.75 -5.20
N LEU A 512 -2.38 -27.26 -4.62
CA LEU A 512 -3.14 -26.12 -5.13
C LEU A 512 -3.13 -25.00 -4.07
N ILE A 513 -2.59 -23.86 -4.43
CA ILE A 513 -2.57 -22.67 -3.58
C ILE A 513 -3.82 -21.84 -3.85
N ASN A 514 -4.55 -21.51 -2.82
CA ASN A 514 -5.79 -20.75 -2.87
C ASN A 514 -5.56 -19.23 -2.92
N ARG A 515 -6.64 -18.47 -3.13
CA ARG A 515 -6.61 -17.01 -3.21
C ARG A 515 -6.12 -16.34 -1.93
N ASP A 516 -6.45 -16.89 -0.76
CA ASP A 516 -6.06 -16.32 0.53
C ASP A 516 -4.53 -16.34 0.71
N VAL A 517 -3.91 -17.50 0.50
CA VAL A 517 -2.45 -17.62 0.56
C VAL A 517 -1.76 -16.69 -0.44
N MET A 518 -2.28 -16.61 -1.69
CA MET A 518 -1.75 -15.68 -2.68
C MET A 518 -1.84 -14.22 -2.22
N ALA A 519 -2.99 -13.83 -1.68
CA ALA A 519 -3.21 -12.47 -1.19
C ALA A 519 -2.30 -12.14 0.00
N ARG A 520 -2.17 -13.07 0.97
CA ARG A 520 -1.28 -12.92 2.14
C ARG A 520 0.19 -12.79 1.71
N MET A 521 0.60 -13.51 0.67
CA MET A 521 1.94 -13.42 0.09
C MET A 521 2.11 -12.25 -0.89
N GLY A 522 1.07 -11.50 -1.21
CA GLY A 522 1.11 -10.39 -2.16
C GLY A 522 1.38 -10.84 -3.61
N TYR A 523 1.02 -12.07 -3.99
CA TYR A 523 1.28 -12.59 -5.33
C TYR A 523 0.18 -12.30 -6.33
N GLN A 524 0.59 -11.91 -7.53
CA GLN A 524 -0.27 -11.71 -8.70
C GLN A 524 0.10 -12.74 -9.78
N ILE A 525 -0.88 -13.53 -10.22
CA ILE A 525 -0.61 -14.62 -11.16
C ILE A 525 -0.53 -14.12 -12.59
N ASN A 526 0.57 -14.44 -13.27
CA ASN A 526 0.68 -14.36 -14.71
C ASN A 526 0.25 -15.72 -15.32
N PRO A 527 -0.95 -15.82 -15.92
CA PRO A 527 -1.46 -17.11 -16.39
C PRO A 527 -0.74 -17.65 -17.62
N ALA A 528 0.10 -16.84 -18.28
CA ALA A 528 0.87 -17.22 -19.46
C ALA A 528 2.26 -17.77 -19.11
N LYS A 529 2.69 -17.68 -17.85
CA LYS A 529 4.05 -18.03 -17.41
C LYS A 529 4.03 -19.06 -16.29
N LYS A 530 5.13 -19.76 -16.13
CA LYS A 530 5.42 -20.70 -15.04
C LYS A 530 6.88 -20.54 -14.62
N HIS A 531 7.18 -20.87 -13.37
CA HIS A 531 8.54 -20.87 -12.80
C HIS A 531 9.31 -19.56 -13.00
N ILE A 532 8.61 -18.40 -12.93
CA ILE A 532 9.27 -17.10 -13.12
C ILE A 532 10.05 -16.66 -11.87
N LEU A 533 9.82 -17.28 -10.73
CA LEU A 533 10.59 -17.02 -9.53
C LEU A 533 11.97 -17.70 -9.55
N GLU A 534 12.18 -18.68 -10.40
CA GLU A 534 13.50 -19.34 -10.59
C GLU A 534 14.53 -18.37 -11.20
N ASP A 535 14.05 -17.38 -11.98
CA ASP A 535 14.87 -16.31 -12.56
C ASP A 535 15.03 -15.08 -11.63
N ASP A 536 14.43 -15.13 -10.44
CA ASP A 536 14.51 -14.05 -9.47
C ASP A 536 15.87 -14.04 -8.76
N LEU A 537 16.61 -12.94 -8.86
CA LEU A 537 17.94 -12.81 -8.25
C LEU A 537 17.93 -13.12 -6.74
N ALA A 538 16.90 -12.68 -6.02
CA ALA A 538 16.73 -12.99 -4.60
C ALA A 538 16.58 -14.50 -4.34
N TYR A 539 15.90 -15.21 -5.21
CA TYR A 539 15.72 -16.66 -5.14
C TYR A 539 16.99 -17.43 -5.56
N SER A 540 17.68 -16.96 -6.60
CA SER A 540 18.92 -17.59 -7.09
C SER A 540 20.06 -17.51 -6.07
N PHE A 541 20.22 -16.38 -5.38
CA PHE A 541 21.21 -16.23 -4.30
C PHE A 541 20.95 -17.21 -3.15
N LYS A 542 19.68 -17.38 -2.77
CA LYS A 542 19.31 -18.31 -1.70
C LYS A 542 19.55 -19.76 -2.10
N GLN A 543 19.18 -20.16 -3.31
CA GLN A 543 19.46 -21.53 -3.81
C GLN A 543 20.96 -21.81 -3.92
N GLU A 544 21.73 -20.81 -4.34
CA GLU A 544 23.19 -20.95 -4.44
C GLU A 544 23.84 -21.08 -3.06
N ALA A 545 23.36 -20.34 -2.06
CA ALA A 545 23.81 -20.45 -0.68
C ALA A 545 23.44 -21.82 -0.06
N GLU A 546 22.20 -22.30 -0.27
CA GLU A 546 21.76 -23.62 0.18
C GLU A 546 22.55 -24.76 -0.49
N LYS A 547 22.85 -24.64 -1.79
CA LYS A 547 23.67 -25.59 -2.54
C LYS A 547 25.09 -25.65 -2.00
N LYS A 548 25.73 -24.50 -1.75
CA LYS A 548 27.08 -24.41 -1.19
C LYS A 548 27.14 -24.92 0.23
N ALA A 549 26.10 -24.67 1.06
CA ALA A 549 25.98 -25.20 2.41
C ALA A 549 25.90 -26.74 2.40
N LYS A 550 25.07 -27.34 1.55
CA LYS A 550 24.97 -28.80 1.37
C LYS A 550 26.28 -29.42 0.90
N GLU A 551 26.95 -28.82 -0.08
CA GLU A 551 28.25 -29.28 -0.58
C GLU A 551 29.34 -29.20 0.52
N ALA A 552 29.29 -28.16 1.37
CA ALA A 552 30.21 -28.03 2.50
C ALA A 552 29.99 -29.08 3.58
N GLU A 553 28.74 -29.44 3.85
CA GLU A 553 28.34 -30.48 4.80
C GLU A 553 28.70 -31.89 4.29
N GLU A 554 28.46 -32.18 3.02
CA GLU A 554 28.90 -33.43 2.38
C GLU A 554 30.42 -33.57 2.39
N ASN A 555 31.17 -32.47 2.20
CA ASN A 555 32.62 -32.49 2.27
C ASN A 555 33.17 -32.64 3.69
N LYS A 556 32.43 -32.20 4.73
CA LYS A 556 32.75 -32.48 6.13
C LYS A 556 32.54 -33.94 6.51
N ASN A 557 31.48 -34.56 5.95
CA ASN A 557 31.16 -35.96 6.21
C ASN A 557 32.04 -36.96 5.45
N LYS A 558 32.81 -36.51 4.45
CA LYS A 558 33.79 -37.30 3.70
C LYS A 558 35.21 -37.23 4.24
N LYS A 559 35.46 -36.42 5.27
CA LYS A 559 36.73 -36.33 6.03
C LYS A 559 36.57 -37.00 7.38
#